data_9618c1f645b6baacc1111d422fcf4c64
#
_entry.id   9618c1f645b6baacc1111d422fcf4c64
#
_cell.length_a   1.000
_cell.length_b   1.000
_cell.length_c   1.000
_cell.angle_alpha   90.00
_cell.angle_beta   90.00
_cell.angle_gamma   90.00
#
_symmetry.space_group_name_H-M   'P 1'
#
loop_
_entity.id
_entity.type
_entity.pdbx_description
1 polymer ?
#
loop_
_entity_poly.entity_id
_entity_poly.type
_entity_poly.pdbx_seq_one_letter_code
_entity_poly.pdbx_strand_id
1 'polypeptide(L)'
;EFYADNGITFEANDGEIIGILGPNGAGKTTLLRMIAGILEPTEGSIKFDNLNYKNNEIEIKQNIAYLSGNTKLYDTLSPYELLKMCSDIYGVQKEEAEKRIQEITKILKMENFLYNKIGHLSTGQTQKVNIARCLVHNPKYYILDEATTGLDIISSQIILDFMKQEKAKGKTILYSTHYMEEAENICDRVIMINKGIVIKQGTPQQIKEDTGTTNLRDAFFTMIGGGSDEE
;
A
#
# COMPACT_ATOMS: atom_id res chain seq x y z
N GLU A 1 -15.22 -25.42 -2.81
CA GLU A 1 -13.90 -24.81 -2.48
C GLU A 1 -14.02 -23.31 -2.60
N PHE A 2 -13.45 -22.58 -1.66
CA PHE A 2 -13.38 -21.11 -1.66
C PHE A 2 -11.95 -20.67 -1.99
N TYR A 3 -11.78 -19.89 -3.05
CA TYR A 3 -10.52 -19.25 -3.43
C TYR A 3 -10.60 -17.76 -3.10
N ALA A 4 -9.69 -17.28 -2.24
CA ALA A 4 -9.59 -15.85 -1.94
C ALA A 4 -9.07 -15.06 -3.16
N ASP A 5 -8.16 -15.68 -3.93
CA ASP A 5 -7.60 -15.18 -5.19
C ASP A 5 -7.47 -16.34 -6.17
N ASN A 6 -7.86 -16.15 -7.42
CA ASN A 6 -7.89 -17.19 -8.44
C ASN A 6 -7.29 -16.70 -9.76
N GLY A 7 -6.08 -17.18 -10.06
CA GLY A 7 -5.41 -16.93 -11.34
C GLY A 7 -5.01 -15.46 -11.57
N ILE A 8 -4.65 -14.74 -10.52
CA ILE A 8 -4.21 -13.34 -10.62
C ILE A 8 -2.78 -13.31 -11.18
N THR A 9 -2.60 -12.65 -12.32
CA THR A 9 -1.29 -12.46 -12.96
C THR A 9 -1.11 -11.01 -13.37
N PHE A 10 -0.03 -10.37 -12.94
CA PHE A 10 0.38 -9.03 -13.36
C PHE A 10 1.86 -8.81 -13.11
N GLU A 11 2.38 -7.74 -13.70
CA GLU A 11 3.75 -7.25 -13.50
C GLU A 11 3.72 -5.79 -13.05
N ALA A 12 4.67 -5.38 -12.25
CA ALA A 12 4.90 -4.00 -11.85
C ALA A 12 6.24 -3.52 -12.39
N ASN A 13 6.28 -2.32 -12.96
CA ASN A 13 7.50 -1.70 -13.41
C ASN A 13 8.16 -0.88 -12.29
N ASP A 14 9.47 -0.64 -12.40
CA ASP A 14 10.18 0.24 -11.49
C ASP A 14 9.59 1.66 -11.54
N GLY A 15 9.36 2.26 -10.37
CA GLY A 15 8.82 3.61 -10.28
C GLY A 15 7.35 3.74 -10.70
N GLU A 16 6.57 2.66 -10.57
CA GLU A 16 5.14 2.61 -10.90
C GLU A 16 4.27 2.57 -9.65
N ILE A 17 3.14 3.27 -9.65
CA ILE A 17 2.06 3.07 -8.66
C ILE A 17 0.96 2.23 -9.31
N ILE A 18 0.75 1.03 -8.77
CA ILE A 18 -0.35 0.14 -9.19
C ILE A 18 -1.43 0.13 -8.11
N GLY A 19 -2.64 0.50 -8.50
CA GLY A 19 -3.84 0.40 -7.67
C GLY A 19 -4.46 -0.99 -7.73
N ILE A 20 -4.65 -1.63 -6.58
CA ILE A 20 -5.43 -2.87 -6.45
C ILE A 20 -6.83 -2.47 -5.97
N LEU A 21 -7.81 -2.49 -6.88
CA LEU A 21 -9.13 -1.93 -6.65
C LEU A 21 -10.19 -3.02 -6.54
N GLY A 22 -11.18 -2.80 -5.70
CA GLY A 22 -12.32 -3.72 -5.54
C GLY A 22 -13.03 -3.53 -4.21
N PRO A 23 -14.22 -4.10 -4.05
CA PRO A 23 -14.99 -4.01 -2.81
C PRO A 23 -14.31 -4.76 -1.66
N ASN A 24 -14.85 -4.58 -0.45
CA ASN A 24 -14.41 -5.36 0.70
C ASN A 24 -14.69 -6.86 0.44
N GLY A 25 -13.72 -7.71 0.80
CA GLY A 25 -13.81 -9.15 0.53
C GLY A 25 -13.46 -9.57 -0.91
N ALA A 26 -13.03 -8.66 -1.78
CA ALA A 26 -12.65 -9.00 -3.16
C ALA A 26 -11.33 -9.82 -3.29
N GLY A 27 -10.52 -9.93 -2.20
CA GLY A 27 -9.23 -10.63 -2.22
C GLY A 27 -8.01 -9.70 -2.06
N LYS A 28 -8.15 -8.37 -2.17
CA LYS A 28 -7.05 -7.39 -2.16
C LYS A 28 -6.01 -7.62 -1.06
N THR A 29 -6.46 -7.69 0.19
CA THR A 29 -5.56 -7.92 1.35
C THR A 29 -4.86 -9.28 1.28
N THR A 30 -5.53 -10.33 0.82
CA THR A 30 -4.94 -11.66 0.65
C THR A 30 -3.82 -11.61 -0.39
N LEU A 31 -4.08 -11.01 -1.55
CA LEU A 31 -3.09 -10.80 -2.60
C LEU A 31 -1.87 -10.03 -2.07
N LEU A 32 -2.09 -8.90 -1.40
CA LEU A 32 -0.98 -8.09 -0.86
C LEU A 32 -0.19 -8.83 0.22
N ARG A 33 -0.84 -9.65 1.04
CA ARG A 33 -0.15 -10.51 2.04
C ARG A 33 0.69 -11.60 1.37
N MET A 34 0.22 -12.19 0.27
CA MET A 34 1.02 -13.13 -0.52
C MET A 34 2.23 -12.42 -1.13
N ILE A 35 2.04 -11.24 -1.73
CA ILE A 35 3.14 -10.46 -2.30
C ILE A 35 4.15 -10.05 -1.22
N ALA A 36 3.70 -9.72 -0.01
CA ALA A 36 4.58 -9.40 1.13
C ALA A 36 5.25 -10.62 1.78
N GLY A 37 4.99 -11.84 1.32
CA GLY A 37 5.53 -13.08 1.90
C GLY A 37 5.01 -13.39 3.30
N ILE A 38 3.81 -12.93 3.63
CA ILE A 38 3.10 -13.24 4.88
C ILE A 38 2.23 -14.49 4.72
N LEU A 39 1.68 -14.66 3.52
CA LEU A 39 0.94 -15.86 3.12
C LEU A 39 1.65 -16.51 1.94
N GLU A 40 1.70 -17.83 1.93
CA GLU A 40 2.20 -18.59 0.78
C GLU A 40 1.06 -18.84 -0.22
N PRO A 41 1.24 -18.53 -1.51
CA PRO A 41 0.25 -18.88 -2.51
C PRO A 41 0.15 -20.42 -2.67
N THR A 42 -1.07 -20.94 -2.82
CA THR A 42 -1.31 -22.37 -3.05
C THR A 42 -0.68 -22.81 -4.36
N GLU A 43 -0.76 -21.97 -5.39
CA GLU A 43 -0.18 -22.19 -6.71
C GLU A 43 0.38 -20.87 -7.27
N GLY A 44 1.28 -20.98 -8.26
CA GLY A 44 1.89 -19.81 -8.87
C GLY A 44 3.21 -19.40 -8.23
N SER A 45 3.68 -18.21 -8.55
CA SER A 45 4.96 -17.68 -8.02
C SER A 45 4.96 -16.15 -7.96
N ILE A 46 5.69 -15.62 -6.98
CA ILE A 46 5.92 -14.19 -6.82
C ILE A 46 7.42 -13.93 -6.94
N LYS A 47 7.76 -12.94 -7.75
CA LYS A 47 9.15 -12.56 -8.00
C LYS A 47 9.32 -11.05 -7.81
N PHE A 48 10.48 -10.65 -7.30
CA PHE A 48 10.96 -9.29 -7.21
C PHE A 48 12.25 -9.20 -8.02
N ASP A 49 12.22 -8.58 -9.18
CA ASP A 49 13.26 -8.69 -10.18
C ASP A 49 13.58 -10.19 -10.48
N ASN A 50 14.83 -10.62 -10.22
CA ASN A 50 15.24 -12.02 -10.36
C ASN A 50 15.14 -12.85 -9.06
N LEU A 51 14.64 -12.23 -7.98
CA LEU A 51 14.54 -12.85 -6.66
C LEU A 51 13.18 -13.52 -6.45
N ASN A 52 13.18 -14.62 -5.69
CA ASN A 52 11.96 -15.30 -5.25
C ASN A 52 12.06 -15.69 -3.77
N TYR A 53 10.91 -15.86 -3.11
CA TYR A 53 10.86 -16.15 -1.67
C TYR A 53 11.56 -17.45 -1.28
N LYS A 54 11.56 -18.46 -2.15
CA LYS A 54 12.17 -19.76 -1.85
C LYS A 54 13.68 -19.65 -1.58
N ASN A 55 14.37 -18.75 -2.27
CA ASN A 55 15.83 -18.65 -2.22
C ASN A 55 16.33 -17.33 -1.61
N ASN A 56 15.52 -16.28 -1.61
CA ASN A 56 15.95 -14.90 -1.32
C ASN A 56 15.02 -14.19 -0.32
N GLU A 57 14.37 -14.92 0.59
CA GLU A 57 13.34 -14.36 1.48
C GLU A 57 13.83 -13.15 2.27
N ILE A 58 15.01 -13.24 2.88
CA ILE A 58 15.57 -12.16 3.70
C ILE A 58 15.84 -10.91 2.85
N GLU A 59 16.47 -11.09 1.69
CA GLU A 59 16.79 -9.99 0.77
C GLU A 59 15.52 -9.29 0.26
N ILE A 60 14.50 -10.06 -0.09
CA ILE A 60 13.19 -9.52 -0.50
C ILE A 60 12.57 -8.74 0.66
N LYS A 61 12.51 -9.31 1.87
CA LYS A 61 11.91 -8.67 3.06
C LYS A 61 12.65 -7.39 3.48
N GLN A 62 13.95 -7.30 3.27
CA GLN A 62 14.71 -6.07 3.49
C GLN A 62 14.35 -4.95 2.51
N ASN A 63 13.85 -5.29 1.32
CA ASN A 63 13.49 -4.36 0.27
C ASN A 63 11.98 -4.05 0.18
N ILE A 64 11.17 -4.62 1.07
CA ILE A 64 9.72 -4.43 1.10
C ILE A 64 9.31 -3.61 2.32
N ALA A 65 8.40 -2.64 2.10
CA ALA A 65 7.56 -2.08 3.15
C ALA A 65 6.15 -2.68 3.04
N TYR A 66 5.64 -3.29 4.09
CA TYR A 66 4.25 -3.73 4.15
C TYR A 66 3.49 -2.96 5.24
N LEU A 67 2.46 -2.22 4.81
CA LEU A 67 1.48 -1.58 5.66
C LEU A 67 0.17 -2.37 5.62
N SER A 68 -0.24 -2.89 6.78
CA SER A 68 -1.59 -3.46 6.97
C SER A 68 -2.50 -2.42 7.60
N GLY A 69 -3.74 -2.32 7.14
CA GLY A 69 -4.72 -1.36 7.66
C GLY A 69 -5.04 -1.48 9.16
N ASN A 70 -4.78 -2.65 9.77
CA ASN A 70 -5.12 -2.95 11.18
C ASN A 70 -3.91 -3.23 12.07
N THR A 71 -2.75 -2.63 11.81
CA THR A 71 -1.58 -2.83 12.67
C THR A 71 -1.69 -2.02 13.94
N LYS A 72 -1.71 -2.71 15.10
CA LYS A 72 -1.57 -2.07 16.41
C LYS A 72 -0.11 -1.68 16.64
N LEU A 73 0.10 -0.48 17.12
CA LEU A 73 1.41 0.02 17.56
C LEU A 73 1.59 -0.14 19.07
N TYR A 74 2.80 0.07 19.54
CA TYR A 74 3.14 0.05 20.98
C TYR A 74 2.76 1.38 21.61
N ASP A 75 1.67 1.42 22.37
CA ASP A 75 1.10 2.63 22.99
C ASP A 75 2.08 3.36 23.92
N THR A 76 3.03 2.63 24.50
CA THR A 76 4.02 3.14 25.44
C THR A 76 5.24 3.80 24.80
N LEU A 77 5.46 3.57 23.51
CA LEU A 77 6.54 4.19 22.74
C LEU A 77 6.08 5.53 22.17
N SER A 78 7.02 6.40 21.88
CA SER A 78 6.83 7.54 20.98
C SER A 78 7.09 7.13 19.53
N PRO A 79 6.58 7.89 18.53
CA PRO A 79 6.95 7.68 17.13
C PRO A 79 8.46 7.61 16.91
N TYR A 80 9.23 8.51 17.52
CA TYR A 80 10.68 8.51 17.42
C TYR A 80 11.31 7.21 17.94
N GLU A 81 10.90 6.74 19.13
CA GLU A 81 11.40 5.48 19.73
C GLU A 81 11.04 4.29 18.84
N LEU A 82 9.82 4.23 18.29
CA LEU A 82 9.39 3.17 17.39
C LEU A 82 10.20 3.17 16.09
N LEU A 83 10.40 4.33 15.46
CA LEU A 83 11.16 4.43 14.21
C LEU A 83 12.62 4.04 14.40
N LYS A 84 13.22 4.44 15.52
CA LYS A 84 14.59 4.04 15.90
C LYS A 84 14.70 2.54 16.08
N MET A 85 13.75 1.94 16.82
CA MET A 85 13.69 0.47 16.99
C MET A 85 13.57 -0.25 15.64
N CYS A 86 12.70 0.25 14.73
CA CYS A 86 12.58 -0.33 13.39
C CYS A 86 13.89 -0.19 12.59
N SER A 87 14.56 0.96 12.67
CA SER A 87 15.86 1.17 12.02
C SER A 87 16.90 0.15 12.49
N ASP A 88 16.96 -0.09 13.79
CA ASP A 88 17.90 -1.05 14.39
C ASP A 88 17.60 -2.50 13.91
N ILE A 89 16.32 -2.89 13.83
CA ILE A 89 15.89 -4.21 13.33
C ILE A 89 16.32 -4.43 11.87
N TYR A 90 16.22 -3.40 11.03
CA TYR A 90 16.65 -3.47 9.63
C TYR A 90 18.16 -3.21 9.41
N GLY A 91 18.93 -3.02 10.49
CA GLY A 91 20.36 -2.78 10.42
C GLY A 91 20.75 -1.45 9.79
N VAL A 92 19.91 -0.44 9.84
CA VAL A 92 20.21 0.90 9.31
C VAL A 92 21.23 1.58 10.21
N GLN A 93 22.29 2.13 9.63
CA GLN A 93 23.34 2.84 10.39
C GLN A 93 22.73 4.06 11.13
N LYS A 94 23.20 4.34 12.34
CA LYS A 94 22.62 5.32 13.25
C LYS A 94 22.45 6.71 12.63
N GLU A 95 23.48 7.19 11.94
CA GLU A 95 23.49 8.50 11.29
C GLU A 95 22.48 8.56 10.14
N GLU A 96 22.34 7.48 9.38
CA GLU A 96 21.38 7.36 8.30
C GLU A 96 19.95 7.23 8.85
N ALA A 97 19.75 6.47 9.93
CA ALA A 97 18.46 6.34 10.60
C ALA A 97 17.94 7.70 11.10
N GLU A 98 18.79 8.51 11.75
CA GLU A 98 18.42 9.85 12.21
C GLU A 98 17.99 10.76 11.05
N LYS A 99 18.74 10.72 9.95
CA LYS A 99 18.43 11.46 8.72
C LYS A 99 17.08 11.06 8.15
N ARG A 100 16.83 9.74 8.00
CA ARG A 100 15.57 9.19 7.50
C ARG A 100 14.40 9.53 8.41
N ILE A 101 14.55 9.42 9.73
CA ILE A 101 13.50 9.80 10.69
C ILE A 101 13.13 11.27 10.51
N GLN A 102 14.10 12.16 10.38
CA GLN A 102 13.84 13.59 10.16
C GLN A 102 13.13 13.87 8.83
N GLU A 103 13.55 13.23 7.75
CA GLU A 103 12.91 13.35 6.43
C GLU A 103 11.46 12.86 6.47
N ILE A 104 11.22 11.67 7.00
CA ILE A 104 9.90 11.06 7.12
C ILE A 104 8.98 11.92 8.01
N THR A 105 9.51 12.43 9.12
CA THR A 105 8.79 13.33 10.03
C THR A 105 8.27 14.57 9.30
N LYS A 106 9.10 15.20 8.46
CA LYS A 106 8.70 16.36 7.66
C LYS A 106 7.66 16.01 6.60
N ILE A 107 7.88 14.93 5.84
CA ILE A 107 6.98 14.49 4.76
C ILE A 107 5.59 14.19 5.32
N LEU A 108 5.51 13.46 6.42
CA LEU A 108 4.24 13.05 7.05
C LEU A 108 3.69 14.08 8.05
N LYS A 109 4.37 15.24 8.21
CA LYS A 109 3.99 16.32 9.14
C LYS A 109 3.78 15.80 10.57
N MET A 110 4.81 15.17 11.12
CA MET A 110 4.78 14.50 12.43
C MET A 110 5.52 15.30 13.53
N GLU A 111 6.06 16.47 13.22
CA GLU A 111 6.93 17.25 14.10
C GLU A 111 6.30 17.51 15.48
N ASN A 112 5.01 17.82 15.49
CA ASN A 112 4.29 18.22 16.71
C ASN A 112 4.00 17.07 17.68
N PHE A 113 4.13 15.82 17.24
CA PHE A 113 3.82 14.64 18.07
C PHE A 113 4.89 13.55 18.02
N LEU A 114 6.03 13.81 17.40
CA LEU A 114 7.13 12.85 17.23
C LEU A 114 7.57 12.20 18.55
N TYR A 115 7.52 12.96 19.64
CA TYR A 115 7.94 12.53 20.98
C TYR A 115 6.78 12.25 21.95
N ASN A 116 5.52 12.37 21.49
CA ASN A 116 4.36 12.03 22.31
C ASN A 116 4.15 10.53 22.33
N LYS A 117 3.55 9.99 23.39
CA LYS A 117 3.22 8.56 23.44
C LYS A 117 2.17 8.21 22.39
N ILE A 118 2.38 7.11 21.66
CA ILE A 118 1.50 6.65 20.58
C ILE A 118 0.06 6.44 21.09
N GLY A 119 -0.11 5.93 22.29
CA GLY A 119 -1.44 5.76 22.90
C GLY A 119 -2.24 7.07 23.11
N HIS A 120 -1.61 8.23 22.96
CA HIS A 120 -2.27 9.55 23.06
C HIS A 120 -2.51 10.21 21.69
N LEU A 121 -2.17 9.52 20.60
CA LEU A 121 -2.29 10.06 19.25
C LEU A 121 -3.71 9.83 18.69
N SER A 122 -4.14 10.74 17.82
CA SER A 122 -5.36 10.54 17.02
C SER A 122 -5.19 9.40 16.01
N THR A 123 -6.29 8.86 15.47
CA THR A 123 -6.26 7.82 14.43
C THR A 123 -5.39 8.23 13.24
N GLY A 124 -5.55 9.46 12.74
CA GLY A 124 -4.75 9.97 11.63
C GLY A 124 -3.26 10.11 11.97
N GLN A 125 -2.92 10.52 13.20
CA GLN A 125 -1.53 10.57 13.67
C GLN A 125 -0.95 9.16 13.79
N THR A 126 -1.69 8.22 14.34
CA THR A 126 -1.27 6.81 14.46
C THR A 126 -1.04 6.18 13.09
N GLN A 127 -1.88 6.49 12.10
CA GLN A 127 -1.70 5.99 10.73
C GLN A 127 -0.42 6.55 10.09
N LYS A 128 -0.11 7.84 10.29
CA LYS A 128 1.18 8.42 9.86
C LYS A 128 2.37 7.70 10.47
N VAL A 129 2.30 7.34 11.76
CA VAL A 129 3.34 6.55 12.43
C VAL A 129 3.43 5.13 11.84
N ASN A 130 2.30 4.51 11.52
CA ASN A 130 2.26 3.21 10.85
C ASN A 130 2.97 3.23 9.48
N ILE A 131 2.75 4.29 8.71
CA ILE A 131 3.44 4.49 7.44
C ILE A 131 4.92 4.75 7.69
N ALA A 132 5.26 5.68 8.59
CA ALA A 132 6.63 6.05 8.89
C ALA A 132 7.53 4.85 9.25
N ARG A 133 7.03 3.91 10.08
CA ARG A 133 7.78 2.70 10.44
C ARG A 133 8.10 1.79 9.24
N CYS A 134 7.24 1.80 8.21
CA CYS A 134 7.47 1.03 7.00
C CYS A 134 8.53 1.67 6.08
N LEU A 135 8.86 2.94 6.29
CA LEU A 135 9.71 3.74 5.41
C LEU A 135 11.16 3.88 5.90
N VAL A 136 11.37 3.67 7.19
CA VAL A 136 12.63 4.04 7.85
C VAL A 136 13.85 3.30 7.29
N HIS A 137 13.68 2.08 6.79
CA HIS A 137 14.72 1.27 6.18
C HIS A 137 14.88 1.50 4.65
N ASN A 138 14.19 2.50 4.10
CA ASN A 138 14.28 2.91 2.69
C ASN A 138 14.04 1.78 1.66
N PRO A 139 12.93 1.03 1.75
CA PRO A 139 12.66 -0.10 0.87
C PRO A 139 12.52 0.30 -0.60
N LYS A 140 12.71 -0.64 -1.52
CA LYS A 140 12.45 -0.44 -2.96
C LYS A 140 10.97 -0.55 -3.29
N TYR A 141 10.24 -1.44 -2.60
CA TYR A 141 8.85 -1.79 -2.88
C TYR A 141 7.95 -1.44 -1.70
N TYR A 142 6.88 -0.71 -1.96
CA TYR A 142 5.85 -0.38 -0.97
C TYR A 142 4.58 -1.18 -1.27
N ILE A 143 4.10 -1.91 -0.28
CA ILE A 143 2.85 -2.67 -0.34
C ILE A 143 1.93 -2.06 0.72
N LEU A 144 0.96 -1.25 0.29
CA LEU A 144 0.13 -0.42 1.15
C LEU A 144 -1.32 -0.89 1.08
N ASP A 145 -1.76 -1.57 2.13
CA ASP A 145 -3.13 -2.09 2.22
C ASP A 145 -4.03 -1.08 2.92
N GLU A 146 -4.92 -0.46 2.15
CA GLU A 146 -5.92 0.52 2.61
C GLU A 146 -5.32 1.68 3.45
N ALA A 147 -4.22 2.26 2.98
CA ALA A 147 -3.42 3.23 3.74
C ALA A 147 -4.18 4.52 4.13
N THR A 148 -5.24 4.88 3.41
CA THR A 148 -6.04 6.09 3.63
C THR A 148 -7.38 5.81 4.31
N THR A 149 -7.75 4.56 4.53
CA THR A 149 -9.05 4.17 5.08
C THR A 149 -9.23 4.72 6.51
N GLY A 150 -10.39 5.36 6.74
CA GLY A 150 -10.75 5.94 8.04
C GLY A 150 -10.05 7.25 8.37
N LEU A 151 -9.35 7.87 7.43
CA LEU A 151 -8.68 9.16 7.60
C LEU A 151 -9.55 10.31 7.09
N ASP A 152 -9.30 11.49 7.67
CA ASP A 152 -9.80 12.75 7.12
C ASP A 152 -9.10 13.11 5.80
N ILE A 153 -9.73 14.00 5.01
CA ILE A 153 -9.27 14.41 3.69
C ILE A 153 -7.82 14.92 3.72
N ILE A 154 -7.45 15.70 4.75
CA ILE A 154 -6.11 16.31 4.85
C ILE A 154 -5.06 15.22 5.12
N SER A 155 -5.36 14.29 6.02
CA SER A 155 -4.46 13.17 6.33
C SER A 155 -4.30 12.22 5.15
N SER A 156 -5.39 11.90 4.44
CA SER A 156 -5.34 11.10 3.20
C SER A 156 -4.47 11.77 2.13
N GLN A 157 -4.65 13.09 1.91
CA GLN A 157 -3.87 13.82 0.92
C GLN A 157 -2.35 13.78 1.20
N ILE A 158 -1.95 13.89 2.47
CA ILE A 158 -0.53 13.79 2.86
C ILE A 158 0.06 12.43 2.48
N ILE A 159 -0.72 11.35 2.64
CA ILE A 159 -0.29 9.98 2.30
C ILE A 159 -0.20 9.81 0.78
N LEU A 160 -1.19 10.32 0.03
CA LEU A 160 -1.17 10.28 -1.43
C LEU A 160 0.01 11.08 -2.01
N ASP A 161 0.28 12.25 -1.47
CA ASP A 161 1.44 13.08 -1.87
C ASP A 161 2.77 12.40 -1.54
N PHE A 162 2.84 11.71 -0.38
CA PHE A 162 3.99 10.88 -0.05
C PHE A 162 4.21 9.78 -1.10
N MET A 163 3.17 9.04 -1.51
CA MET A 163 3.30 8.01 -2.54
C MET A 163 3.84 8.58 -3.85
N LYS A 164 3.34 9.75 -4.30
CA LYS A 164 3.86 10.45 -5.49
C LYS A 164 5.33 10.83 -5.35
N GLN A 165 5.76 11.30 -4.17
CA GLN A 165 7.17 11.63 -3.92
C GLN A 165 8.08 10.39 -3.94
N GLU A 166 7.67 9.28 -3.34
CA GLU A 166 8.45 8.04 -3.36
C GLU A 166 8.52 7.43 -4.77
N LYS A 167 7.41 7.47 -5.52
CA LYS A 167 7.42 7.11 -6.94
C LYS A 167 8.45 7.94 -7.73
N ALA A 168 8.50 9.25 -7.51
CA ALA A 168 9.46 10.13 -8.18
C ALA A 168 10.93 9.80 -7.85
N LYS A 169 11.18 9.09 -6.74
CA LYS A 169 12.49 8.54 -6.37
C LYS A 169 12.75 7.14 -6.95
N GLY A 170 11.88 6.64 -7.84
CA GLY A 170 11.98 5.33 -8.47
C GLY A 170 11.46 4.17 -7.64
N LYS A 171 10.71 4.42 -6.55
CA LYS A 171 10.08 3.36 -5.75
C LYS A 171 8.84 2.82 -6.43
N THR A 172 8.62 1.51 -6.35
CA THR A 172 7.42 0.86 -6.87
C THR A 172 6.40 0.67 -5.74
N ILE A 173 5.15 1.02 -6.00
CA ILE A 173 4.10 1.04 -4.98
C ILE A 173 2.90 0.21 -5.43
N LEU A 174 2.52 -0.79 -4.65
CA LEU A 174 1.25 -1.49 -4.74
C LEU A 174 0.32 -0.90 -3.67
N TYR A 175 -0.78 -0.32 -4.09
CA TYR A 175 -1.73 0.38 -3.22
C TYR A 175 -3.12 -0.21 -3.34
N SER A 176 -3.62 -0.86 -2.29
CA SER A 176 -5.02 -1.29 -2.26
C SER A 176 -5.93 -0.19 -1.74
N THR A 177 -7.04 -0.01 -2.39
CA THR A 177 -8.11 0.89 -1.93
C THR A 177 -9.46 0.48 -2.52
N HIS A 178 -10.53 0.88 -1.84
CA HIS A 178 -11.89 0.89 -2.39
C HIS A 178 -12.32 2.29 -2.84
N TYR A 179 -11.47 3.31 -2.60
CA TYR A 179 -11.70 4.69 -3.07
C TYR A 179 -11.18 4.85 -4.50
N MET A 180 -12.06 4.64 -5.49
CA MET A 180 -11.71 4.65 -6.91
C MET A 180 -11.14 6.00 -7.37
N GLU A 181 -11.63 7.11 -6.79
CA GLU A 181 -11.16 8.47 -7.09
C GLU A 181 -9.69 8.69 -6.67
N GLU A 182 -9.28 8.15 -5.51
CA GLU A 182 -7.88 8.22 -5.10
C GLU A 182 -6.97 7.50 -6.10
N ALA A 183 -7.36 6.28 -6.48
CA ALA A 183 -6.61 5.48 -7.45
C ALA A 183 -6.53 6.16 -8.82
N GLU A 184 -7.63 6.76 -9.29
CA GLU A 184 -7.67 7.51 -10.55
C GLU A 184 -6.67 8.68 -10.57
N ASN A 185 -6.45 9.30 -9.41
CA ASN A 185 -5.58 10.47 -9.28
C ASN A 185 -4.08 10.15 -9.12
N ILE A 186 -3.73 8.95 -8.62
CA ILE A 186 -2.32 8.67 -8.30
C ILE A 186 -1.74 7.45 -9.01
N CYS A 187 -2.58 6.48 -9.42
CA CYS A 187 -2.09 5.23 -10.00
C CYS A 187 -1.76 5.38 -11.49
N ASP A 188 -0.64 4.83 -11.90
CA ASP A 188 -0.30 4.69 -13.33
C ASP A 188 -1.14 3.61 -14.00
N ARG A 189 -1.32 2.50 -13.28
CA ARG A 189 -2.18 1.41 -13.67
C ARG A 189 -3.02 0.94 -12.49
N VAL A 190 -4.13 0.32 -12.82
CA VAL A 190 -5.00 -0.30 -11.82
C VAL A 190 -5.34 -1.74 -12.22
N ILE A 191 -5.54 -2.56 -11.21
CA ILE A 191 -5.99 -3.94 -11.31
C ILE A 191 -7.29 -4.02 -10.52
N MET A 192 -8.40 -4.21 -11.21
CA MET A 192 -9.71 -4.31 -10.60
C MET A 192 -10.01 -5.78 -10.27
N ILE A 193 -10.28 -6.05 -9.00
CA ILE A 193 -10.53 -7.40 -8.48
C ILE A 193 -11.96 -7.49 -7.95
N ASN A 194 -12.66 -8.54 -8.31
CA ASN A 194 -13.95 -8.90 -7.74
C ASN A 194 -14.01 -10.40 -7.48
N LYS A 195 -14.38 -10.80 -6.25
CA LYS A 195 -14.51 -12.21 -5.85
C LYS A 195 -13.26 -13.06 -6.20
N GLY A 196 -12.07 -12.50 -5.93
CA GLY A 196 -10.78 -13.17 -6.16
C GLY A 196 -10.32 -13.23 -7.61
N ILE A 197 -10.98 -12.57 -8.54
CA ILE A 197 -10.67 -12.61 -9.97
C ILE A 197 -10.37 -11.20 -10.47
N VAL A 198 -9.34 -11.06 -11.31
CA VAL A 198 -9.08 -9.82 -12.05
C VAL A 198 -10.16 -9.63 -13.11
N ILE A 199 -10.97 -8.59 -12.98
CA ILE A 199 -12.00 -8.26 -13.97
C ILE A 199 -11.48 -7.32 -15.06
N LYS A 200 -10.50 -6.47 -14.74
CA LYS A 200 -9.85 -5.57 -15.69
C LYS A 200 -8.51 -5.09 -15.14
N GLN A 201 -7.56 -4.80 -16.03
CA GLN A 201 -6.32 -4.11 -15.70
C GLN A 201 -5.92 -3.16 -16.84
N GLY A 202 -5.30 -2.05 -16.50
CA GLY A 202 -4.85 -1.02 -17.45
C GLY A 202 -4.62 0.32 -16.78
N THR A 203 -4.33 1.35 -17.57
CA THR A 203 -4.32 2.71 -17.03
C THR A 203 -5.74 3.16 -16.71
N PRO A 204 -5.94 4.08 -15.73
CA PRO A 204 -7.27 4.61 -15.45
C PRO A 204 -7.99 5.12 -16.71
N GLN A 205 -7.26 5.78 -17.61
CA GLN A 205 -7.80 6.31 -18.85
C GLN A 205 -8.27 5.20 -19.80
N GLN A 206 -7.45 4.17 -20.02
CA GLN A 206 -7.80 3.02 -20.87
C GLN A 206 -9.06 2.31 -20.38
N ILE A 207 -9.18 2.11 -19.05
CA ILE A 207 -10.35 1.44 -18.48
C ILE A 207 -11.63 2.25 -18.71
N LYS A 208 -11.56 3.58 -18.53
CA LYS A 208 -12.70 4.49 -18.79
C LYS A 208 -13.12 4.46 -20.27
N GLU A 209 -12.16 4.49 -21.18
CA GLU A 209 -12.41 4.41 -22.62
C GLU A 209 -13.04 3.06 -23.01
N ASP A 210 -12.48 1.95 -22.52
CA ASP A 210 -12.99 0.59 -22.80
C ASP A 210 -14.42 0.34 -22.31
N THR A 211 -14.82 1.02 -21.24
CA THR A 211 -16.13 0.88 -20.61
C THR A 211 -17.13 1.98 -21.02
N GLY A 212 -16.66 3.01 -21.73
CA GLY A 212 -17.48 4.16 -22.12
C GLY A 212 -17.91 5.02 -20.92
N THR A 213 -17.15 5.02 -19.83
CA THR A 213 -17.48 5.72 -18.59
C THR A 213 -16.56 6.93 -18.34
N THR A 214 -16.95 7.82 -17.43
CA THR A 214 -16.18 9.02 -17.10
C THR A 214 -15.26 8.85 -15.90
N ASN A 215 -15.48 7.82 -15.09
CA ASN A 215 -14.70 7.54 -13.88
C ASN A 215 -14.53 6.03 -13.63
N LEU A 216 -13.58 5.64 -12.80
CA LEU A 216 -13.29 4.24 -12.50
C LEU A 216 -14.40 3.54 -11.69
N ARG A 217 -15.19 4.29 -10.92
CA ARG A 217 -16.29 3.73 -10.15
C ARG A 217 -17.39 3.20 -11.08
N ASP A 218 -17.83 4.01 -12.03
CA ASP A 218 -18.83 3.60 -13.01
C ASP A 218 -18.30 2.49 -13.92
N ALA A 219 -17.01 2.55 -14.28
CA ALA A 219 -16.33 1.47 -15.01
C ALA A 219 -16.42 0.15 -14.25
N PHE A 220 -16.13 0.15 -12.95
CA PHE A 220 -16.23 -1.04 -12.13
C PHE A 220 -17.64 -1.61 -12.10
N PHE A 221 -18.67 -0.78 -11.85
CA PHE A 221 -20.08 -1.23 -11.84
C PHE A 221 -20.51 -1.77 -13.20
N THR A 222 -20.14 -1.13 -14.28
CA THR A 222 -20.43 -1.62 -15.65
C THR A 222 -19.88 -3.04 -15.88
N MET A 223 -18.66 -3.30 -15.43
CA MET A 223 -18.01 -4.62 -15.63
C MET A 223 -18.57 -5.74 -14.75
N ILE A 224 -19.05 -5.44 -13.55
CA ILE A 224 -19.66 -6.47 -12.68
C ILE A 224 -21.14 -6.74 -12.97
N GLY A 225 -21.69 -6.13 -14.02
CA GLY A 225 -23.11 -6.28 -14.39
C GLY A 225 -24.05 -5.44 -13.53
N GLY A 226 -23.58 -4.32 -12.99
CA GLY A 226 -24.32 -3.40 -12.15
C GLY A 226 -25.32 -2.55 -12.95
N GLY A 227 -26.44 -3.15 -13.29
CA GLY A 227 -27.69 -2.44 -13.40
C GLY A 227 -28.36 -2.52 -12.03
N SER A 228 -28.57 -1.37 -11.40
CA SER A 228 -29.58 -1.13 -10.36
C SER A 228 -30.03 -2.34 -9.49
N ASP A 229 -29.34 -2.61 -8.42
CA ASP A 229 -29.93 -3.09 -7.19
C ASP A 229 -29.62 -2.05 -6.11
N GLU A 230 -30.43 -0.99 -6.11
CA GLU A 230 -30.75 -0.20 -4.95
C GLU A 230 -31.68 -1.08 -4.08
N GLU A 231 -31.15 -1.57 -2.96
CA GLU A 231 -31.89 -1.76 -1.73
C GLU A 231 -30.93 -1.68 -0.53
#